data_a68d54a2655d6a7163594e38e70e91e0
#
_entry.id   a68d54a2655d6a7163594e38e70e91e0
#
_cell.length_a   1.000
_cell.length_b   1.000
_cell.length_c   1.000
_cell.angle_alpha   90.00
_cell.angle_beta   90.00
_cell.angle_gamma   90.00
#
_symmetry.space_group_name_H-M   'P 1'
#
loop_
_entity.id
_entity.type
_entity.pdbx_description
1 polymer ?
#
loop_
_entity_poly.entity_id
_entity_poly.type
_entity_poly.pdbx_seq_one_letter_code
_entity_poly.pdbx_strand_id
1 'polypeptide(L)'
;MAQARIPIPGAKDALGVLTLTAAVGTGITKKGKDSLIAGDLATELQAVAAKVPAALAAHEEAKKLQLQLEKLYEQRDAVVAEALPFVQRASKALQGNLGKARLREMGDYGFTVDDSPQAAKLPKKA
;
A
#
# COMPACT_ATOMS: atom_id res chain seq x y z
N MET A 1 -32.06 -28.56 -17.69
CA MET A 1 -31.42 -27.29 -18.14
C MET A 1 -30.75 -26.58 -16.97
N ALA A 2 -29.50 -26.21 -17.15
CA ALA A 2 -28.80 -25.42 -16.12
C ALA A 2 -29.46 -24.03 -16.01
N GLN A 3 -29.73 -23.62 -14.78
CA GLN A 3 -30.28 -22.31 -14.50
C GLN A 3 -29.20 -21.26 -14.67
N ALA A 4 -29.51 -20.15 -15.33
CA ALA A 4 -28.58 -19.06 -15.49
C ALA A 4 -28.20 -18.47 -14.11
N ARG A 5 -26.94 -18.18 -13.93
CA ARG A 5 -26.44 -17.55 -12.71
C ARG A 5 -26.10 -16.10 -13.00
N ILE A 6 -26.37 -15.24 -12.03
CA ILE A 6 -26.06 -13.82 -12.13
C ILE A 6 -25.00 -13.50 -11.06
N PRO A 7 -23.71 -13.60 -11.43
CA PRO A 7 -22.67 -13.28 -10.46
C PRO A 7 -22.63 -11.78 -10.16
N ILE A 8 -22.44 -11.46 -8.88
CA ILE A 8 -22.29 -10.08 -8.42
C ILE A 8 -20.90 -9.97 -7.82
N PRO A 9 -20.10 -8.96 -8.26
CA PRO A 9 -18.76 -8.77 -7.68
C PRO A 9 -18.84 -8.52 -6.19
N GLY A 10 -17.87 -9.04 -5.44
CA GLY A 10 -17.77 -8.80 -4.01
C GLY A 10 -17.18 -7.44 -3.68
N ALA A 11 -17.27 -7.04 -2.42
CA ALA A 11 -16.77 -5.75 -1.95
C ALA A 11 -15.27 -5.53 -2.22
N LYS A 12 -14.50 -6.61 -2.32
CA LYS A 12 -13.06 -6.54 -2.62
C LYS A 12 -12.76 -6.27 -4.09
N ASP A 13 -13.73 -6.48 -4.96
CA ASP A 13 -13.60 -6.19 -6.39
C ASP A 13 -14.21 -4.83 -6.69
N ALA A 14 -13.50 -3.79 -6.28
CA ALA A 14 -13.96 -2.41 -6.41
C ALA A 14 -14.29 -2.05 -7.87
N LEU A 15 -13.39 -2.41 -8.79
CA LEU A 15 -13.57 -2.09 -10.21
C LEU A 15 -14.81 -2.80 -10.78
N GLY A 16 -15.02 -4.06 -10.42
CA GLY A 16 -16.19 -4.83 -10.84
C GLY A 16 -17.49 -4.23 -10.34
N VAL A 17 -17.51 -3.83 -9.06
CA VAL A 17 -18.71 -3.18 -8.46
C VAL A 17 -19.00 -1.86 -9.14
N LEU A 18 -18.01 -1.02 -9.36
CA LEU A 18 -18.18 0.27 -10.02
C LEU A 18 -18.68 0.12 -11.46
N THR A 19 -18.08 -0.79 -12.20
CA THR A 19 -18.46 -1.07 -13.59
C THR A 19 -19.89 -1.57 -13.67
N LEU A 20 -20.26 -2.50 -12.79
CA LEU A 20 -21.61 -3.04 -12.76
C LEU A 20 -22.63 -1.97 -12.34
N THR A 21 -22.31 -1.13 -11.36
CA THR A 21 -23.19 -0.04 -10.93
C THR A 21 -23.49 0.91 -12.10
N ALA A 22 -22.45 1.31 -12.84
CA ALA A 22 -22.62 2.15 -14.02
C ALA A 22 -23.49 1.47 -15.08
N ALA A 23 -23.25 0.19 -15.32
CA ALA A 23 -24.00 -0.59 -16.30
C ALA A 23 -25.49 -0.72 -15.93
N VAL A 24 -25.79 -0.95 -14.66
CA VAL A 24 -27.18 -1.03 -14.18
C VAL A 24 -27.87 0.32 -14.35
N GLY A 25 -27.19 1.41 -13.98
CA GLY A 25 -27.71 2.76 -14.16
C GLY A 25 -28.04 3.06 -15.64
N THR A 26 -27.14 2.69 -16.54
CA THR A 26 -27.34 2.80 -17.99
C THR A 26 -28.55 1.97 -18.44
N GLY A 27 -28.65 0.75 -17.90
CA GLY A 27 -29.78 -0.14 -18.22
C GLY A 27 -31.11 0.43 -17.81
N ILE A 28 -31.20 1.05 -16.64
CA ILE A 28 -32.42 1.70 -16.15
C ILE A 28 -32.80 2.84 -17.12
N THR A 29 -31.86 3.68 -17.49
CA THR A 29 -32.10 4.79 -18.42
C THR A 29 -32.55 4.29 -19.79
N LYS A 30 -31.93 3.22 -20.29
CA LYS A 30 -32.24 2.63 -21.58
C LYS A 30 -33.65 2.03 -21.63
N LYS A 31 -34.09 1.39 -20.54
CA LYS A 31 -35.42 0.83 -20.43
C LYS A 31 -36.50 1.89 -20.23
N GLY A 32 -36.12 3.02 -19.63
CA GLY A 32 -37.07 4.12 -19.38
C GLY A 32 -38.27 3.69 -18.59
N LYS A 33 -39.47 3.91 -19.18
CA LYS A 33 -40.74 3.57 -18.53
C LYS A 33 -40.95 2.05 -18.33
N ASP A 34 -40.26 1.26 -19.12
CA ASP A 34 -40.35 -0.21 -19.05
C ASP A 34 -39.38 -0.82 -18.01
N SER A 35 -38.63 0.03 -17.31
CA SER A 35 -37.70 -0.48 -16.29
C SER A 35 -38.46 -1.12 -15.14
N LEU A 36 -38.01 -2.34 -14.80
CA LEU A 36 -38.53 -3.06 -13.61
C LEU A 36 -37.97 -2.49 -12.33
N ILE A 37 -36.84 -1.75 -12.40
CA ILE A 37 -36.27 -1.02 -11.28
C ILE A 37 -36.91 0.37 -11.29
N ALA A 38 -37.67 0.69 -10.26
CA ALA A 38 -38.42 1.93 -10.18
C ALA A 38 -38.45 2.45 -8.73
N GLY A 39 -39.00 3.64 -8.57
CA GLY A 39 -39.21 4.25 -7.25
C GLY A 39 -37.87 4.63 -6.59
N ASP A 40 -37.83 4.48 -5.27
CA ASP A 40 -36.68 4.89 -4.45
C ASP A 40 -35.41 4.15 -4.84
N LEU A 41 -35.49 2.87 -5.17
CA LEU A 41 -34.34 2.09 -5.58
C LEU A 41 -33.70 2.66 -6.87
N ALA A 42 -34.55 3.01 -7.86
CA ALA A 42 -34.06 3.60 -9.11
C ALA A 42 -33.37 4.95 -8.84
N THR A 43 -33.98 5.79 -8.00
CA THR A 43 -33.43 7.11 -7.67
C THR A 43 -32.11 6.98 -6.93
N GLU A 44 -32.03 6.11 -5.95
CA GLU A 44 -30.83 5.88 -5.17
C GLU A 44 -29.71 5.28 -6.04
N LEU A 45 -30.05 4.31 -6.89
CA LEU A 45 -29.10 3.67 -7.78
C LEU A 45 -28.52 4.68 -8.78
N GLN A 46 -29.37 5.54 -9.36
CA GLN A 46 -28.89 6.57 -10.29
C GLN A 46 -28.01 7.60 -9.59
N ALA A 47 -28.31 7.94 -8.34
CA ALA A 47 -27.48 8.84 -7.55
C ALA A 47 -26.08 8.23 -7.30
N VAL A 48 -26.02 6.94 -6.99
CA VAL A 48 -24.75 6.22 -6.80
C VAL A 48 -24.01 6.07 -8.15
N ALA A 49 -24.72 5.73 -9.22
CA ALA A 49 -24.14 5.59 -10.54
C ALA A 49 -23.49 6.89 -11.02
N ALA A 50 -24.05 8.04 -10.65
CA ALA A 50 -23.48 9.35 -10.98
C ALA A 50 -22.12 9.58 -10.31
N LYS A 51 -21.82 8.89 -9.23
CA LYS A 51 -20.53 8.97 -8.51
C LYS A 51 -19.45 8.05 -9.11
N VAL A 52 -19.83 7.12 -9.97
CA VAL A 52 -18.91 6.12 -10.52
C VAL A 52 -17.76 6.73 -11.32
N PRO A 53 -17.96 7.71 -12.23
CA PRO A 53 -16.83 8.29 -12.97
C PRO A 53 -15.74 8.86 -12.06
N ALA A 54 -16.13 9.57 -11.00
CA ALA A 54 -15.17 10.12 -10.04
C ALA A 54 -14.44 9.00 -9.28
N ALA A 55 -15.15 7.94 -8.90
CA ALA A 55 -14.57 6.80 -8.21
C ALA A 55 -13.59 6.03 -9.12
N LEU A 56 -13.92 5.88 -10.40
CA LEU A 56 -12.99 5.26 -11.36
C LEU A 56 -11.75 6.11 -11.56
N ALA A 57 -11.90 7.42 -11.65
CA ALA A 57 -10.75 8.33 -11.74
C ALA A 57 -9.87 8.23 -10.49
N ALA A 58 -10.47 8.16 -9.31
CA ALA A 58 -9.74 7.97 -8.05
C ALA A 58 -8.97 6.64 -8.04
N HIS A 59 -9.60 5.58 -8.54
CA HIS A 59 -8.97 4.26 -8.63
C HIS A 59 -7.72 4.30 -9.53
N GLU A 60 -7.82 4.93 -10.70
CA GLU A 60 -6.69 5.07 -11.63
C GLU A 60 -5.58 5.93 -11.04
N GLU A 61 -5.94 7.03 -10.37
CA GLU A 61 -4.96 7.88 -9.71
C GLU A 61 -4.24 7.14 -8.59
N ALA A 62 -4.96 6.36 -7.80
CA ALA A 62 -4.37 5.54 -6.74
C ALA A 62 -3.38 4.53 -7.30
N LYS A 63 -3.69 3.90 -8.45
CA LYS A 63 -2.77 2.98 -9.12
C LYS A 63 -1.50 3.68 -9.57
N LYS A 64 -1.62 4.88 -10.15
CA LYS A 64 -0.45 5.67 -10.56
C LYS A 64 0.43 6.03 -9.38
N LEU A 65 -0.18 6.47 -8.28
CA LEU A 65 0.54 6.82 -7.06
C LEU A 65 1.24 5.60 -6.47
N GLN A 66 0.59 4.44 -6.50
CA GLN A 66 1.18 3.19 -6.03
C GLN A 66 2.41 2.81 -6.84
N LEU A 67 2.35 2.93 -8.17
CA LEU A 67 3.49 2.66 -9.04
C LEU A 67 4.63 3.64 -8.77
N GLN A 68 4.32 4.92 -8.57
CA GLN A 68 5.32 5.92 -8.21
C GLN A 68 5.96 5.59 -6.87
N LEU A 69 5.15 5.18 -5.88
CA LEU A 69 5.63 4.79 -4.57
C LEU A 69 6.58 3.61 -4.65
N GLU A 70 6.23 2.59 -5.42
CA GLU A 70 7.08 1.42 -5.64
C GLU A 70 8.42 1.79 -6.25
N LYS A 71 8.42 2.69 -7.26
CA LYS A 71 9.66 3.17 -7.88
C LYS A 71 10.53 3.94 -6.90
N LEU A 72 9.92 4.76 -6.06
CA LEU A 72 10.65 5.51 -5.04
C LEU A 72 11.27 4.57 -4.00
N TYR A 73 10.53 3.54 -3.59
CA TYR A 73 11.06 2.52 -2.68
C TYR A 73 12.20 1.74 -3.32
N GLU A 74 12.10 1.40 -4.61
CA GLU A 74 13.18 0.73 -5.33
C GLU A 74 14.45 1.59 -5.35
N GLN A 75 14.31 2.89 -5.62
CA GLN A 75 15.43 3.83 -5.61
C GLN A 75 16.07 3.91 -4.22
N ARG A 76 15.24 4.03 -3.18
CA ARG A 76 15.71 4.03 -1.79
C ARG A 76 16.46 2.75 -1.46
N ASP A 77 15.86 1.61 -1.78
CA ASP A 77 16.39 0.30 -1.42
C ASP A 77 17.69 0.00 -2.19
N ALA A 78 17.82 0.49 -3.42
CA ALA A 78 19.06 0.38 -4.18
C ALA A 78 20.21 1.10 -3.47
N VAL A 79 19.96 2.31 -2.98
CA VAL A 79 20.97 3.08 -2.24
C VAL A 79 21.27 2.43 -0.89
N VAL A 80 20.25 1.92 -0.20
CA VAL A 80 20.43 1.20 1.07
C VAL A 80 21.32 -0.03 0.86
N ALA A 81 21.05 -0.81 -0.18
CA ALA A 81 21.85 -2.01 -0.50
C ALA A 81 23.28 -1.67 -0.84
N GLU A 82 23.51 -0.54 -1.51
CA GLU A 82 24.85 -0.06 -1.84
C GLU A 82 25.58 0.48 -0.61
N ALA A 83 24.87 1.24 0.23
CA ALA A 83 25.47 1.92 1.39
C ALA A 83 25.77 0.99 2.56
N LEU A 84 24.92 0.00 2.80
CA LEU A 84 25.04 -0.85 3.99
C LEU A 84 26.40 -1.53 4.15
N PRO A 85 26.99 -2.17 3.12
CA PRO A 85 28.31 -2.76 3.26
C PRO A 85 29.39 -1.74 3.64
N PHE A 86 29.31 -0.54 3.09
CA PHE A 86 30.27 0.53 3.39
C PHE A 86 30.13 1.03 4.83
N VAL A 87 28.90 1.19 5.31
CA VAL A 87 28.64 1.58 6.70
C VAL A 87 29.17 0.52 7.66
N GLN A 88 28.94 -0.76 7.35
CA GLN A 88 29.43 -1.87 8.15
C GLN A 88 30.98 -1.89 8.19
N ARG A 89 31.61 -1.67 7.05
CA ARG A 89 33.07 -1.61 6.96
C ARG A 89 33.62 -0.41 7.71
N ALA A 90 32.96 0.75 7.59
CA ALA A 90 33.36 1.95 8.32
C ALA A 90 33.26 1.73 9.84
N SER A 91 32.18 1.10 10.29
CA SER A 91 32.00 0.76 11.71
C SER A 91 33.13 -0.12 12.22
N LYS A 92 33.47 -1.17 11.48
CA LYS A 92 34.56 -2.08 11.86
C LYS A 92 35.89 -1.38 11.89
N ALA A 93 36.17 -0.53 10.89
CA ALA A 93 37.43 0.22 10.84
C ALA A 93 37.58 1.17 12.02
N LEU A 94 36.49 1.88 12.34
CA LEU A 94 36.47 2.81 13.49
C LEU A 94 36.66 2.06 14.80
N GLN A 95 35.92 0.96 14.99
CA GLN A 95 36.07 0.16 16.21
C GLN A 95 37.48 -0.39 16.39
N GLY A 96 38.09 -0.84 15.30
CA GLY A 96 39.48 -1.33 15.31
C GLY A 96 40.46 -0.22 15.68
N ASN A 97 40.27 0.98 15.17
CA ASN A 97 41.18 2.11 15.44
C ASN A 97 40.96 2.74 16.80
N LEU A 98 39.71 2.85 17.25
CA LEU A 98 39.35 3.51 18.50
C LEU A 98 39.53 2.61 19.74
N GLY A 99 39.31 1.33 19.58
CA GLY A 99 39.31 0.39 20.70
C GLY A 99 38.11 0.62 21.63
N LYS A 100 38.01 -0.23 22.64
CA LYS A 100 36.87 -0.19 23.56
C LYS A 100 36.75 1.11 24.37
N ALA A 101 37.91 1.70 24.73
CA ALA A 101 37.93 2.90 25.57
C ALA A 101 37.46 4.15 24.85
N ARG A 102 37.47 4.16 23.52
CA ARG A 102 37.13 5.36 22.71
C ARG A 102 35.91 5.16 21.83
N LEU A 103 35.10 4.14 22.08
CA LEU A 103 33.92 3.85 21.23
C LEU A 103 32.91 5.00 21.16
N ARG A 104 32.86 5.84 22.19
CA ARG A 104 31.98 7.01 22.17
C ARG A 104 32.30 7.99 21.05
N GLU A 105 33.54 8.02 20.60
CA GLU A 105 33.94 8.87 19.48
C GLU A 105 33.32 8.47 18.16
N MET A 106 32.71 7.26 18.07
CA MET A 106 31.92 6.87 16.89
C MET A 106 30.73 7.79 16.67
N GLY A 107 30.21 8.45 17.74
CA GLY A 107 29.16 9.44 17.63
C GLY A 107 29.58 10.64 16.76
N ASP A 108 30.87 10.97 16.71
CA ASP A 108 31.40 12.06 15.88
C ASP A 108 31.23 11.77 14.38
N TYR A 109 31.12 10.49 14.01
CA TYR A 109 30.91 10.05 12.63
C TYR A 109 29.43 9.74 12.33
N GLY A 110 28.52 10.08 13.26
CA GLY A 110 27.10 9.90 13.08
C GLY A 110 26.53 8.56 13.55
N PHE A 111 27.38 7.69 14.10
CA PHE A 111 26.89 6.42 14.66
C PHE A 111 26.21 6.65 15.99
N THR A 112 25.10 5.95 16.22
CA THR A 112 24.45 5.96 17.52
C THR A 112 25.27 5.11 18.49
N VAL A 113 25.66 5.70 19.63
CA VAL A 113 26.37 4.97 20.68
C VAL A 113 25.35 4.60 21.73
N ASP A 114 25.09 3.31 21.89
CA ASP A 114 24.13 2.80 22.86
C ASP A 114 24.85 2.43 24.15
N ASP A 115 24.79 3.35 25.14
CA ASP A 115 25.36 3.16 26.47
C ASP A 115 24.37 2.53 27.44
N SER A 116 23.15 2.24 27.03
CA SER A 116 22.19 1.62 27.92
C SER A 116 22.64 0.19 28.25
N PRO A 117 22.48 -0.25 29.53
CA PRO A 117 22.80 -1.62 29.85
C PRO A 117 21.94 -2.54 28.99
N GLN A 118 22.61 -3.41 28.23
CA GLN A 118 21.89 -4.40 27.47
C GLN A 118 21.10 -5.27 28.45
N ALA A 119 19.80 -5.41 28.20
CA ALA A 119 19.03 -6.39 28.91
C ALA A 119 19.81 -7.71 28.87
N ALA A 120 20.11 -8.24 30.04
CA ALA A 120 20.87 -9.48 30.13
C ALA A 120 20.18 -10.51 29.24
N LYS A 121 20.87 -10.93 28.20
CA LYS A 121 20.41 -12.08 27.43
C LYS A 121 20.32 -13.22 28.44
N LEU A 122 19.12 -13.74 28.62
CA LEU A 122 18.96 -14.95 29.38
C LEU A 122 20.01 -15.95 28.88
N PRO A 123 20.86 -16.49 29.78
CA PRO A 123 21.84 -17.44 29.31
C PRO A 123 21.12 -18.57 28.61
N LYS A 124 21.55 -18.84 27.39
CA LYS A 124 21.06 -20.03 26.70
C LYS A 124 21.40 -21.19 27.61
N LYS A 125 20.41 -21.84 28.14
CA LYS A 125 20.64 -23.09 28.80
C LYS A 125 21.34 -24.02 27.81
N ALA A 126 22.53 -24.38 28.16
CA ALA A 126 23.24 -25.39 27.42
C ALA A 126 22.42 -26.67 27.34
#